data_da2e1f79612a52e8c1c2f58bbf0dab57
#
_entry.id   da2e1f79612a52e8c1c2f58bbf0dab57
#
_cell.length_a   1.000
_cell.length_b   1.000
_cell.length_c   1.000
_cell.angle_alpha   90.00
_cell.angle_beta   90.00
_cell.angle_gamma   90.00
#
_symmetry.space_group_name_H-M   'P 1'
#
loop_
_entity.id
_entity.type
_entity.pdbx_description
1 polymer ?
#
loop_
_entity_poly.entity_id
_entity_poly.type
_entity_poly.pdbx_seq_one_letter_code
_entity_poly.pdbx_strand_id
1 'polypeptide(L)'
;MNSGAVTKRYARALLLYTQERGSAERVSEQVRRMLRHSSQLPSSLEPDLERFIRLLADRGRTDYLQHILRSFLDMYVESVGLKNVRLITAAPFEGLEDRVRESIEKRTGCKVVIETEVDPGLIGGFRVIVNGEMMDASVRHQLDLLRRNYIEKNNRIV
;
A
#
# COMPACT_ATOMS: atom_id res chain seq x y z
N MET A 1 19.88 -8.21 10.41
CA MET A 1 18.60 -8.73 10.97
C MET A 1 17.49 -8.42 9.98
N ASN A 2 16.62 -9.39 9.69
CA ASN A 2 15.62 -9.28 8.62
C ASN A 2 14.46 -8.35 9.07
N SER A 3 14.57 -7.05 8.81
CA SER A 3 13.61 -6.02 9.21
C SER A 3 12.17 -6.33 8.75
N GLY A 4 12.02 -6.94 7.59
CA GLY A 4 10.71 -7.32 7.04
C GLY A 4 9.98 -8.40 7.85
N ALA A 5 10.70 -9.39 8.39
CA ALA A 5 10.10 -10.45 9.22
C ALA A 5 9.62 -9.90 10.56
N VAL A 6 10.40 -8.99 11.15
CA VAL A 6 10.03 -8.30 12.40
C VAL A 6 8.79 -7.45 12.19
N THR A 7 8.76 -6.64 11.13
CA THR A 7 7.63 -5.79 10.76
C THR A 7 6.34 -6.59 10.62
N LYS A 8 6.37 -7.68 9.85
CA LYS A 8 5.19 -8.56 9.65
C LYS A 8 4.71 -9.19 10.95
N ARG A 9 5.63 -9.61 11.84
CA ARG A 9 5.26 -10.21 13.12
C ARG A 9 4.51 -9.22 14.03
N TYR A 10 4.98 -7.99 14.13
CA TYR A 10 4.31 -6.95 14.92
C TYR A 10 2.98 -6.53 14.30
N ALA A 11 2.91 -6.38 12.98
CA ALA A 11 1.67 -6.09 12.28
C ALA A 11 0.60 -7.16 12.51
N ARG A 12 0.99 -8.44 12.44
CA ARG A 12 0.10 -9.56 12.73
C ARG A 12 -0.35 -9.58 14.20
N ALA A 13 0.54 -9.29 15.13
CA ALA A 13 0.19 -9.21 16.55
C ALA A 13 -0.83 -8.10 16.82
N LEU A 14 -0.65 -6.91 16.21
CA LEU A 14 -1.61 -5.81 16.30
C LEU A 14 -2.97 -6.21 15.70
N LEU A 15 -2.98 -6.87 14.56
CA LEU A 15 -4.22 -7.33 13.92
C LEU A 15 -5.01 -8.28 14.82
N LEU A 16 -4.37 -9.33 15.32
CA LEU A 16 -5.01 -10.31 16.21
C LEU A 16 -5.52 -9.64 17.49
N TYR A 17 -4.71 -8.78 18.11
CA TYR A 17 -5.08 -8.06 19.32
C TYR A 17 -6.30 -7.17 19.11
N THR A 18 -6.35 -6.43 18.00
CA THR A 18 -7.48 -5.54 17.69
C THR A 18 -8.73 -6.31 17.26
N GLN A 19 -8.58 -7.47 16.61
CA GLN A 19 -9.69 -8.35 16.26
C GLN A 19 -10.34 -8.95 17.50
N GLU A 20 -9.56 -9.46 18.46
CA GLU A 20 -10.10 -9.98 19.74
C GLU A 20 -10.89 -8.91 20.53
N ARG A 21 -10.47 -7.65 20.42
CA ARG A 21 -11.15 -6.53 21.12
C ARG A 21 -12.26 -5.88 20.31
N GLY A 22 -12.48 -6.29 19.07
CA GLY A 22 -13.46 -5.67 18.17
C GLY A 22 -13.13 -4.22 17.79
N SER A 23 -11.87 -3.79 17.94
CA SER A 23 -11.40 -2.43 17.64
C SER A 23 -10.70 -2.30 16.29
N ALA A 24 -10.56 -3.40 15.54
CA ALA A 24 -9.76 -3.47 14.32
C ALA A 24 -10.16 -2.44 13.26
N GLU A 25 -11.44 -2.20 13.06
CA GLU A 25 -11.95 -1.22 12.10
C GLU A 25 -11.55 0.21 12.49
N ARG A 26 -11.80 0.61 13.75
CA ARG A 26 -11.46 1.95 14.26
C ARG A 26 -9.95 2.20 14.22
N VAL A 27 -9.16 1.19 14.63
CA VAL A 27 -7.70 1.25 14.56
C VAL A 27 -7.23 1.37 13.11
N SER A 28 -7.80 0.61 12.18
CA SER A 28 -7.45 0.68 10.76
C SER A 28 -7.72 2.05 10.16
N GLU A 29 -8.86 2.65 10.49
CA GLU A 29 -9.21 3.99 10.02
C GLU A 29 -8.26 5.06 10.57
N GLN A 30 -7.92 4.97 11.86
CA GLN A 30 -6.98 5.90 12.48
C GLN A 30 -5.57 5.76 11.88
N VAL A 31 -5.10 4.54 11.66
CA VAL A 31 -3.81 4.27 11.01
C VAL A 31 -3.77 4.83 9.59
N ARG A 32 -4.85 4.70 8.81
CA ARG A 32 -4.93 5.31 7.47
C ARG A 32 -4.78 6.83 7.53
N ARG A 33 -5.46 7.49 8.47
CA ARG A 33 -5.33 8.95 8.67
C ARG A 33 -3.90 9.34 9.02
N MET A 34 -3.26 8.61 9.95
CA MET A 34 -1.86 8.85 10.35
C MET A 34 -0.88 8.71 9.18
N LEU A 35 -1.07 7.71 8.31
CA LEU A 35 -0.18 7.50 7.16
C LEU A 35 -0.39 8.51 6.03
N ARG A 36 -1.59 9.09 5.89
CA ARG A 36 -1.86 10.16 4.92
C ARG A 36 -1.31 11.52 5.37
N HIS A 37 -1.36 11.79 6.66
CA HIS A 37 -0.95 13.07 7.26
C HIS A 37 0.24 12.86 8.20
N SER A 38 1.41 12.54 7.63
CA SER A 38 2.66 12.26 8.36
C SER A 38 3.10 13.34 9.36
N SER A 39 2.51 14.54 9.29
CA SER A 39 2.91 15.70 10.12
C SER A 39 2.03 15.93 11.34
N GLN A 40 0.90 15.24 11.47
CA GLN A 40 -0.02 15.49 12.59
C GLN A 40 -0.43 14.17 13.25
N LEU A 41 0.12 13.92 14.43
CA LEU A 41 -0.42 12.91 15.33
C LEU A 41 -1.83 13.35 15.75
N PRO A 42 -2.84 12.48 15.65
CA PRO A 42 -4.18 12.81 16.12
C PRO A 42 -4.17 13.10 17.62
N SER A 43 -4.95 14.07 18.05
CA SER A 43 -5.04 14.52 19.44
C SER A 43 -5.52 13.43 20.40
N SER A 44 -6.17 12.39 19.90
CA SER A 44 -6.53 11.19 20.66
C SER A 44 -6.26 9.94 19.82
N LEU A 45 -5.51 9.02 20.38
CA LEU A 45 -5.28 7.69 19.80
C LEU A 45 -6.31 6.69 20.35
N GLU A 46 -6.71 5.73 19.52
CA GLU A 46 -7.43 4.56 20.01
C GLU A 46 -6.60 3.88 21.11
N PRO A 47 -7.19 3.51 22.25
CA PRO A 47 -6.43 2.98 23.39
C PRO A 47 -5.57 1.75 23.04
N ASP A 48 -6.04 0.93 22.13
CA ASP A 48 -5.32 -0.26 21.69
C ASP A 48 -4.11 0.09 20.82
N LEU A 49 -4.25 1.10 19.97
CA LEU A 49 -3.13 1.61 19.16
C LEU A 49 -2.10 2.32 20.02
N GLU A 50 -2.54 3.12 21.01
CA GLU A 50 -1.65 3.80 21.94
C GLU A 50 -0.80 2.80 22.74
N ARG A 51 -1.44 1.76 23.30
CA ARG A 51 -0.73 0.67 24.01
C ARG A 51 0.30 -0.01 23.14
N PHE A 52 -0.04 -0.26 21.88
CA PHE A 52 0.87 -0.88 20.94
C PHE A 52 2.06 0.02 20.60
N ILE A 53 1.84 1.31 20.38
CA ILE A 53 2.93 2.28 20.12
C ILE A 53 3.85 2.38 21.33
N ARG A 54 3.30 2.41 22.55
CA ARG A 54 4.07 2.41 23.79
C ARG A 54 4.94 1.15 23.92
N LEU A 55 4.39 -0.02 23.62
CA LEU A 55 5.14 -1.27 23.60
C LEU A 55 6.30 -1.25 22.58
N LEU A 56 6.11 -0.63 21.41
CA LEU A 56 7.19 -0.46 20.43
C LEU A 56 8.27 0.49 20.93
N ALA A 57 7.88 1.56 21.63
CA ALA A 57 8.83 2.50 22.23
C ALA A 57 9.68 1.83 23.32
N ASP A 58 9.07 1.06 24.22
CA ASP A 58 9.76 0.30 25.27
C ASP A 58 10.75 -0.72 24.69
N ARG A 59 10.49 -1.19 23.49
CA ARG A 59 11.36 -2.14 22.77
C ARG A 59 12.37 -1.46 21.84
N GLY A 60 12.43 -0.12 21.78
CA GLY A 60 13.31 0.64 20.91
C GLY A 60 13.06 0.37 19.42
N ARG A 61 11.79 0.20 19.01
CA ARG A 61 11.42 -0.17 17.63
C ARG A 61 10.49 0.84 16.96
N THR A 62 10.53 2.07 17.40
CA THR A 62 9.76 3.20 16.84
C THR A 62 10.12 3.49 15.39
N ASP A 63 11.37 3.25 14.96
CA ASP A 63 11.81 3.49 13.59
C ASP A 63 11.07 2.62 12.56
N TYR A 64 10.56 1.48 13.00
CA TYR A 64 9.78 0.56 12.14
C TYR A 64 8.27 0.83 12.19
N LEU A 65 7.81 1.81 12.98
CA LEU A 65 6.37 2.06 13.21
C LEU A 65 5.60 2.23 11.90
N GLN A 66 6.07 3.09 10.99
CA GLN A 66 5.38 3.31 9.71
C GLN A 66 5.26 2.04 8.88
N HIS A 67 6.31 1.23 8.82
CA HIS A 67 6.29 -0.03 8.08
C HIS A 67 5.36 -1.07 8.74
N ILE A 68 5.32 -1.11 10.07
CA ILE A 68 4.43 -1.99 10.83
C ILE A 68 2.98 -1.60 10.59
N LEU A 69 2.66 -0.30 10.65
CA LEU A 69 1.30 0.20 10.43
C LEU A 69 0.83 -0.04 8.98
N ARG A 70 1.69 0.11 7.98
CA ARG A 70 1.36 -0.25 6.59
C ARG A 70 1.07 -1.74 6.46
N SER A 71 1.96 -2.61 6.99
CA SER A 71 1.74 -4.05 6.96
C SER A 71 0.48 -4.48 7.73
N PHE A 72 0.13 -3.78 8.80
CA PHE A 72 -1.12 -4.00 9.52
C PHE A 72 -2.34 -3.71 8.65
N LEU A 73 -2.34 -2.57 7.92
CA LEU A 73 -3.45 -2.24 7.01
C LEU A 73 -3.60 -3.27 5.89
N ASP A 74 -2.49 -3.70 5.28
CA ASP A 74 -2.52 -4.72 4.24
C ASP A 74 -3.15 -6.03 4.76
N MET A 75 -2.71 -6.49 5.93
CA MET A 75 -3.25 -7.70 6.56
C MET A 75 -4.72 -7.53 7.02
N TYR A 76 -5.10 -6.34 7.52
CA TYR A 76 -6.48 -6.07 7.91
C TYR A 76 -7.41 -6.12 6.69
N VAL A 77 -7.05 -5.45 5.61
CA VAL A 77 -7.83 -5.44 4.37
C VAL A 77 -8.01 -6.86 3.82
N GLU A 78 -6.95 -7.66 3.84
CA GLU A 78 -7.01 -9.07 3.45
C GLU A 78 -7.93 -9.89 4.37
N SER A 79 -7.88 -9.64 5.68
CA SER A 79 -8.69 -10.37 6.67
C SER A 79 -10.19 -10.11 6.56
N VAL A 80 -10.60 -8.95 6.05
CA VAL A 80 -12.01 -8.61 5.78
C VAL A 80 -12.44 -8.97 4.35
N GLY A 81 -11.62 -9.72 3.62
CA GLY A 81 -11.92 -10.16 2.25
C GLY A 81 -11.86 -9.04 1.21
N LEU A 82 -11.19 -7.94 1.54
CA LEU A 82 -10.92 -6.85 0.62
C LEU A 82 -9.50 -6.99 0.05
N LYS A 83 -9.23 -6.35 -1.09
CA LYS A 83 -7.87 -6.21 -1.63
C LYS A 83 -7.43 -4.75 -1.60
N ASN A 84 -6.22 -4.53 -1.15
CA ASN A 84 -5.62 -3.20 -1.22
C ASN A 84 -4.98 -2.99 -2.58
N VAL A 85 -5.38 -1.91 -3.25
CA VAL A 85 -4.90 -1.52 -4.57
C VAL A 85 -4.30 -0.14 -4.48
N ARG A 86 -3.02 -0.02 -4.81
CA ARG A 86 -2.38 1.29 -4.94
C ARG A 86 -2.35 1.67 -6.41
N LEU A 87 -3.01 2.78 -6.73
CA LEU A 87 -3.05 3.38 -8.05
C LEU A 87 -2.14 4.61 -8.08
N ILE A 88 -1.06 4.53 -8.86
CA ILE A 88 -0.12 5.64 -9.03
C ILE A 88 -0.34 6.24 -10.42
N THR A 89 -0.62 7.53 -10.49
CA THR A 89 -0.91 8.25 -11.73
C THR A 89 0.07 9.39 -11.96
N ALA A 90 0.33 9.75 -13.21
CA ALA A 90 1.20 10.90 -13.53
C ALA A 90 0.55 12.25 -13.17
N ALA A 91 -0.78 12.32 -13.21
CA ALA A 91 -1.59 13.48 -12.85
C ALA A 91 -2.94 13.00 -12.30
N PRO A 92 -3.67 13.83 -11.56
CA PRO A 92 -5.03 13.50 -11.13
C PRO A 92 -5.90 13.20 -12.36
N PHE A 93 -6.60 12.05 -12.35
CA PHE A 93 -7.46 11.64 -13.44
C PHE A 93 -8.81 11.17 -12.90
N GLU A 94 -9.87 11.93 -13.17
CA GLU A 94 -11.22 11.60 -12.72
C GLU A 94 -11.72 10.35 -13.44
N GLY A 95 -12.39 9.45 -12.69
CA GLY A 95 -13.01 8.23 -13.20
C GLY A 95 -12.06 7.05 -13.46
N LEU A 96 -10.73 7.22 -13.33
CA LEU A 96 -9.80 6.11 -13.46
C LEU A 96 -9.92 5.12 -12.30
N GLU A 97 -10.16 5.61 -11.09
CA GLU A 97 -10.34 4.78 -9.90
C GLU A 97 -11.49 3.80 -10.07
N ASP A 98 -12.63 4.25 -10.58
CA ASP A 98 -13.82 3.41 -10.76
C ASP A 98 -13.58 2.33 -11.82
N ARG A 99 -12.92 2.68 -12.92
CA ARG A 99 -12.55 1.71 -13.97
C ARG A 99 -11.56 0.66 -13.48
N VAL A 100 -10.56 1.06 -12.70
CA VAL A 100 -9.59 0.16 -12.09
C VAL A 100 -10.28 -0.73 -11.06
N ARG A 101 -11.14 -0.16 -10.22
CA ARG A 101 -11.97 -0.88 -9.26
C ARG A 101 -12.77 -1.98 -9.94
N GLU A 102 -13.59 -1.63 -10.92
CA GLU A 102 -14.45 -2.57 -11.64
C GLU A 102 -13.64 -3.70 -12.32
N SER A 103 -12.51 -3.34 -12.94
CA SER A 103 -11.64 -4.31 -13.61
C SER A 103 -11.03 -5.33 -12.63
N ILE A 104 -10.57 -4.86 -11.46
CA ILE A 104 -9.94 -5.73 -10.46
C ILE A 104 -11.00 -6.57 -9.74
N GLU A 105 -12.15 -5.98 -9.38
CA GLU A 105 -13.24 -6.72 -8.74
C GLU A 105 -13.78 -7.83 -9.65
N LYS A 106 -13.93 -7.58 -10.94
CA LYS A 106 -14.32 -8.61 -11.93
C LYS A 106 -13.30 -9.75 -12.03
N ARG A 107 -12.00 -9.44 -11.97
CA ARG A 107 -10.94 -10.44 -12.10
C ARG A 107 -10.72 -11.26 -10.83
N THR A 108 -10.91 -10.65 -9.66
CA THR A 108 -10.56 -11.27 -8.37
C THR A 108 -11.77 -11.76 -7.59
N GLY A 109 -12.98 -11.32 -7.94
CA GLY A 109 -14.20 -11.60 -7.18
C GLY A 109 -14.25 -10.96 -5.79
N CYS A 110 -13.27 -10.11 -5.45
CA CYS A 110 -13.17 -9.46 -4.15
C CYS A 110 -13.38 -7.96 -4.32
N LYS A 111 -14.01 -7.32 -3.33
CA LYS A 111 -14.06 -5.86 -3.27
C LYS A 111 -12.68 -5.29 -3.04
N VAL A 112 -12.41 -4.10 -3.58
CA VAL A 112 -11.10 -3.45 -3.49
C VAL A 112 -11.17 -2.10 -2.77
N VAL A 113 -10.11 -1.80 -2.02
CA VAL A 113 -9.84 -0.47 -1.48
C VAL A 113 -8.73 0.14 -2.32
N ILE A 114 -9.00 1.28 -2.97
CA ILE A 114 -8.01 1.96 -3.81
C ILE A 114 -7.41 3.14 -3.04
N GLU A 115 -6.09 3.19 -3.01
CA GLU A 115 -5.30 4.34 -2.57
C GLU A 115 -4.62 4.96 -3.78
N THR A 116 -4.93 6.24 -4.06
CA THR A 116 -4.38 6.95 -5.21
C THR A 116 -3.20 7.81 -4.78
N GLU A 117 -2.12 7.74 -5.56
CA GLU A 117 -0.92 8.54 -5.39
C GLU A 117 -0.56 9.19 -6.73
N VAL A 118 -0.08 10.43 -6.70
CA VAL A 118 0.36 11.14 -7.92
C VAL A 118 1.88 11.15 -7.96
N ASP A 119 2.46 10.57 -9.01
CA ASP A 119 3.90 10.60 -9.30
C ASP A 119 4.14 11.22 -10.68
N PRO A 120 4.53 12.49 -10.75
CA PRO A 120 4.83 13.15 -12.03
C PRO A 120 5.98 12.49 -12.81
N GLY A 121 6.83 11.70 -12.14
CA GLY A 121 7.92 10.96 -12.76
C GLY A 121 7.48 9.85 -13.74
N LEU A 122 6.20 9.49 -13.75
CA LEU A 122 5.64 8.54 -14.73
C LEU A 122 5.52 9.12 -16.15
N ILE A 123 5.59 10.45 -16.30
CA ILE A 123 5.41 11.21 -17.56
C ILE A 123 3.95 11.12 -18.07
N GLY A 124 3.30 9.96 -17.94
CA GLY A 124 1.92 9.68 -18.33
C GLY A 124 1.51 8.25 -18.03
N GLY A 125 0.22 7.96 -18.12
CA GLY A 125 -0.34 6.67 -17.78
C GLY A 125 -0.47 6.43 -16.27
N PHE A 126 -0.50 5.16 -15.87
CA PHE A 126 -0.68 4.77 -14.47
C PHE A 126 0.05 3.46 -14.16
N ARG A 127 0.26 3.25 -12.87
CA ARG A 127 0.80 2.01 -12.30
C ARG A 127 -0.16 1.50 -11.24
N VAL A 128 -0.45 0.22 -11.27
CA VAL A 128 -1.33 -0.44 -10.30
C VAL A 128 -0.53 -1.48 -9.52
N ILE A 129 -0.64 -1.45 -8.21
CA ILE A 129 -0.03 -2.44 -7.33
C ILE A 129 -1.15 -3.13 -6.56
N VAL A 130 -1.24 -4.45 -6.71
CA VAL A 130 -2.23 -5.30 -6.01
C VAL A 130 -1.47 -6.39 -5.27
N ASN A 131 -1.60 -6.45 -3.95
CA ASN A 131 -0.93 -7.47 -3.10
C ASN A 131 0.59 -7.61 -3.35
N GLY A 132 1.26 -6.51 -3.75
CA GLY A 132 2.69 -6.53 -4.07
C GLY A 132 3.02 -6.86 -5.53
N GLU A 133 2.06 -7.32 -6.32
CA GLU A 133 2.22 -7.44 -7.78
C GLU A 133 1.99 -6.09 -8.44
N MET A 134 2.91 -5.69 -9.30
CA MET A 134 2.87 -4.39 -9.98
C MET A 134 2.56 -4.58 -11.45
N MET A 135 1.54 -3.87 -11.93
CA MET A 135 1.25 -3.67 -13.34
C MET A 135 1.61 -2.24 -13.71
N ASP A 136 2.58 -2.07 -14.59
CA ASP A 136 3.06 -0.76 -15.05
C ASP A 136 2.54 -0.48 -16.46
N ALA A 137 1.57 0.41 -16.56
CA ALA A 137 1.02 0.95 -17.80
C ALA A 137 1.45 2.40 -18.04
N SER A 138 2.60 2.81 -17.49
CA SER A 138 3.15 4.15 -17.69
C SER A 138 3.78 4.31 -19.07
N VAL A 139 3.72 5.54 -19.58
CA VAL A 139 4.40 5.93 -20.84
C VAL A 139 5.91 5.70 -20.71
N ARG A 140 6.48 5.96 -19.55
CA ARG A 140 7.89 5.70 -19.26
C ARG A 140 8.27 4.25 -19.49
N HIS A 141 7.49 3.33 -18.95
CA HIS A 141 7.73 1.88 -19.14
C HIS A 141 7.62 1.48 -20.63
N GLN A 142 6.64 2.01 -21.35
CA GLN A 142 6.47 1.74 -22.79
C GLN A 142 7.67 2.27 -23.61
N LEU A 143 8.17 3.46 -23.29
CA LEU A 143 9.36 4.01 -23.93
C LEU A 143 10.61 3.17 -23.63
N ASP A 144 10.79 2.70 -22.40
CA ASP A 144 11.91 1.86 -22.02
C ASP A 144 11.86 0.49 -22.75
N LEU A 145 10.67 -0.11 -22.92
CA LEU A 145 10.49 -1.32 -23.72
C LEU A 145 10.85 -1.10 -25.19
N LEU A 146 10.39 -0.01 -25.78
CA LEU A 146 10.73 0.34 -27.17
C LEU A 146 12.22 0.54 -27.33
N ARG A 147 12.88 1.23 -26.41
CA ARG A 147 14.32 1.45 -26.42
C ARG A 147 15.10 0.14 -26.35
N ARG A 148 14.71 -0.78 -25.45
CA ARG A 148 15.34 -2.11 -25.36
C ARG A 148 15.18 -2.91 -26.64
N ASN A 149 13.97 -2.97 -27.18
CA ASN A 149 13.69 -3.68 -28.44
C ASN A 149 14.51 -3.09 -29.62
N TYR A 150 14.75 -1.79 -29.63
CA TYR A 150 15.55 -1.15 -30.69
C TYR A 150 17.04 -1.52 -30.57
N ILE A 151 17.57 -1.53 -29.35
CA ILE A 151 18.96 -1.90 -29.07
C ILE A 151 19.19 -3.38 -29.42
N GLU A 152 18.28 -4.29 -29.03
CA GLU A 152 18.38 -5.72 -29.34
C GLU A 152 18.31 -6.01 -30.84
N LYS A 153 17.47 -5.28 -31.58
CA LYS A 153 17.41 -5.39 -33.04
C LYS A 153 18.68 -4.92 -33.75
N ASN A 154 19.26 -3.80 -33.28
CA ASN A 154 20.50 -3.27 -33.83
C ASN A 154 21.73 -4.16 -33.55
N ASN A 155 21.77 -4.83 -32.39
CA ASN A 155 22.86 -5.75 -32.03
C ASN A 155 22.80 -7.11 -32.79
N ARG A 156 21.69 -7.39 -33.49
CA ARG A 156 21.56 -8.60 -34.34
C ARG A 156 21.98 -8.41 -35.81
N ILE A 157 22.39 -7.19 -36.17
CA ILE A 157 22.76 -6.84 -37.57
C ILE A 157 24.29 -6.72 -37.71
N VAL A 158 25.07 -7.12 -36.70
CA VAL A 158 26.55 -7.23 -36.80
C VAL A 158 26.96 -8.69 -36.75
#